data_5337e8ed364b759b9cc9d80ecba943f0
#
_entry.id   5337e8ed364b759b9cc9d80ecba943f0
#
_cell.length_a   1.000
_cell.length_b   1.000
_cell.length_c   1.000
_cell.angle_alpha   90.00
_cell.angle_beta   90.00
_cell.angle_gamma   90.00
#
_symmetry.space_group_name_H-M   'P 1'
#
loop_
_entity.id
_entity.type
_entity.pdbx_description
1 polymer ?
#
loop_
_entity_poly.entity_id
_entity_poly.type
_entity_poly.pdbx_seq_one_letter_code
_entity_poly.pdbx_strand_id
1 'polypeptide(L)'
;MKKNLFKTYAFAAVVALVGMSLTSCGGGSSSDSDVSDIPTDGILGDLPMLTAKYCDQVVDLREKMFSDQLSEDEQKKAKAEFDQLREEQKAKMLLGRNALDGKEIPVEVQDGVPMKVEGTLKIDGNTQGSLNAIGTGEYTEGMSMKNYTNYVIVPIDKDGKAIETKSRGGLFGTLDGVGALDGKPGEKVKITAFVSGVGVDGANSKKANDMKRWAKLAKYVIMDKTTDAYKQLDEQLKAEKKQEELDAAKKVAGE
;
A
#
# COMPACT_ATOMS: atom_id res chain seq x y z
N MET A 1 29.02 14.75 45.05
CA MET A 1 28.15 13.58 44.83
C MET A 1 26.73 14.06 44.61
N LYS A 2 26.27 14.12 43.34
CA LYS A 2 24.90 14.47 42.97
C LYS A 2 24.24 13.23 42.38
N LYS A 3 23.25 12.69 43.07
CA LYS A 3 22.45 11.53 42.66
C LYS A 3 21.41 12.00 41.60
N ASN A 4 21.52 11.51 40.38
CA ASN A 4 20.51 11.68 39.36
C ASN A 4 19.38 10.67 39.61
N LEU A 5 18.19 11.17 39.94
CA LEU A 5 16.96 10.40 40.00
C LEU A 5 16.40 10.28 38.57
N PHE A 6 16.46 9.08 37.99
CA PHE A 6 15.67 8.75 36.80
C PHE A 6 14.23 8.50 37.22
N LYS A 7 13.34 9.39 36.81
CA LYS A 7 11.88 9.19 36.93
C LYS A 7 11.42 8.32 35.77
N THR A 8 11.13 7.07 36.06
CA THR A 8 10.45 6.14 35.17
C THR A 8 8.98 6.53 35.08
N TYR A 9 8.53 7.04 33.95
CA TYR A 9 7.10 7.23 33.69
C TYR A 9 6.53 5.92 33.15
N ALA A 10 5.78 5.24 33.98
CA ALA A 10 4.92 4.14 33.55
C ALA A 10 3.71 4.73 32.85
N PHE A 11 3.61 4.54 31.53
CA PHE A 11 2.39 4.81 30.78
C PHE A 11 1.43 3.64 30.97
N ALA A 12 0.44 3.83 31.83
CA ALA A 12 -0.73 2.95 31.89
C ALA A 12 -1.66 3.33 30.73
N ALA A 13 -1.67 2.51 29.68
CA ALA A 13 -2.65 2.61 28.61
C ALA A 13 -4.00 2.09 29.14
N VAL A 14 -4.89 3.00 29.48
CA VAL A 14 -6.30 2.69 29.73
C VAL A 14 -6.97 2.52 28.36
N VAL A 15 -7.19 1.28 27.95
CA VAL A 15 -8.06 0.95 26.81
C VAL A 15 -9.50 1.02 27.32
N ALA A 16 -10.13 2.18 27.20
CA ALA A 16 -11.57 2.31 27.36
C ALA A 16 -12.26 1.88 26.05
N LEU A 17 -12.78 0.66 26.03
CA LEU A 17 -13.75 0.19 25.03
C LEU A 17 -15.06 0.98 25.23
N VAL A 18 -15.20 2.09 24.51
CA VAL A 18 -16.49 2.76 24.37
C VAL A 18 -17.17 2.22 23.13
N GLY A 19 -18.09 1.28 23.35
CA GLY A 19 -19.08 0.90 22.35
C GLY A 19 -20.01 2.09 22.11
N MET A 20 -19.84 2.80 21.02
CA MET A 20 -20.83 3.76 20.53
C MET A 20 -21.62 3.13 19.40
N SER A 21 -22.84 2.74 19.73
CA SER A 21 -23.92 2.54 18.78
C SER A 21 -24.25 3.89 18.13
N LEU A 22 -23.87 4.06 16.88
CA LEU A 22 -24.29 5.22 16.07
C LEU A 22 -25.73 5.02 15.63
N THR A 23 -26.66 5.62 16.37
CA THR A 23 -28.00 5.89 15.85
C THR A 23 -27.91 7.00 14.80
N SER A 24 -28.29 6.65 13.60
CA SER A 24 -28.47 7.51 12.44
C SER A 24 -29.45 8.66 12.74
N CYS A 25 -29.06 9.89 12.39
CA CYS A 25 -30.01 10.96 12.11
C CYS A 25 -29.54 11.80 10.91
N GLY A 26 -30.24 11.61 9.82
CA GLY A 26 -30.76 12.56 8.87
C GLY A 26 -29.87 13.43 7.98
N GLY A 27 -29.86 13.15 6.69
CA GLY A 27 -29.96 14.18 5.65
C GLY A 27 -28.67 14.60 4.96
N GLY A 28 -28.33 13.92 3.87
CA GLY A 28 -27.30 14.33 2.92
C GLY A 28 -27.01 13.18 1.97
N SER A 29 -27.67 13.18 0.82
CA SER A 29 -27.48 12.21 -0.25
C SER A 29 -26.06 12.36 -0.81
N SER A 30 -25.08 11.66 -0.24
CA SER A 30 -23.86 11.31 -0.91
C SER A 30 -24.00 9.85 -1.30
N SER A 31 -23.93 9.61 -2.60
CA SER A 31 -23.92 8.28 -3.17
C SER A 31 -22.88 7.40 -2.47
N ASP A 32 -23.36 6.53 -1.56
CA ASP A 32 -22.62 5.38 -1.06
C ASP A 32 -22.41 4.42 -2.25
N SER A 33 -21.47 4.77 -3.13
CA SER A 33 -21.01 3.85 -4.15
C SER A 33 -20.08 2.83 -3.49
N ASP A 34 -20.64 1.66 -3.23
CA ASP A 34 -20.00 0.35 -3.21
C ASP A 34 -18.66 0.17 -2.46
N VAL A 35 -18.57 0.62 -1.21
CA VAL A 35 -17.48 0.22 -0.31
C VAL A 35 -17.76 -1.15 0.34
N SER A 36 -18.99 -1.66 0.25
CA SER A 36 -19.41 -2.94 0.84
C SER A 36 -18.89 -4.19 0.13
N ASP A 37 -18.43 -4.06 -1.12
CA ASP A 37 -18.05 -5.22 -1.95
C ASP A 37 -16.54 -5.48 -2.07
N ILE A 38 -15.70 -4.73 -1.36
CA ILE A 38 -14.26 -5.01 -1.36
C ILE A 38 -13.97 -6.02 -0.24
N PRO A 39 -13.51 -7.23 -0.59
CA PRO A 39 -13.24 -8.25 0.40
C PRO A 39 -12.21 -7.78 1.42
N THR A 40 -12.53 -7.86 2.70
CA THR A 40 -11.59 -7.66 3.81
C THR A 40 -10.77 -8.91 4.11
N ASP A 41 -11.06 -10.01 3.42
CA ASP A 41 -10.39 -11.31 3.48
C ASP A 41 -9.15 -11.42 2.57
N GLY A 42 -8.78 -10.34 1.89
CA GLY A 42 -7.59 -10.27 1.05
C GLY A 42 -6.28 -10.50 1.82
N ILE A 43 -5.21 -10.81 1.11
CA ILE A 43 -3.87 -11.09 1.68
C ILE A 43 -3.40 -9.96 2.62
N LEU A 44 -3.73 -8.70 2.28
CA LEU A 44 -3.36 -7.52 3.07
C LEU A 44 -4.39 -7.17 4.16
N GLY A 45 -5.42 -8.01 4.38
CA GLY A 45 -6.49 -7.75 5.33
C GLY A 45 -7.12 -6.37 5.12
N ASP A 46 -7.53 -5.73 6.20
CA ASP A 46 -8.20 -4.41 6.16
C ASP A 46 -7.26 -3.23 5.89
N LEU A 47 -5.94 -3.45 5.89
CA LEU A 47 -4.96 -2.37 5.90
C LEU A 47 -5.08 -1.41 4.69
N PRO A 48 -5.26 -1.87 3.44
CA PRO A 48 -5.47 -0.97 2.32
C PRO A 48 -6.76 -0.17 2.42
N MET A 49 -7.85 -0.78 2.89
CA MET A 49 -9.15 -0.11 3.02
C MET A 49 -9.17 0.91 4.15
N LEU A 50 -8.50 0.64 5.27
CA LEU A 50 -8.27 1.62 6.34
C LEU A 50 -7.52 2.83 5.79
N THR A 51 -6.51 2.62 4.94
CA THR A 51 -5.77 3.70 4.29
C THR A 51 -6.65 4.48 3.32
N ALA A 52 -7.45 3.81 2.49
CA ALA A 52 -8.36 4.45 1.54
C ALA A 52 -9.36 5.36 2.27
N LYS A 53 -10.04 4.83 3.29
CA LYS A 53 -10.97 5.62 4.13
C LYS A 53 -10.31 6.84 4.76
N TYR A 54 -9.11 6.67 5.30
CA TYR A 54 -8.34 7.78 5.85
C TYR A 54 -8.06 8.85 4.78
N CYS A 55 -7.68 8.44 3.56
CA CYS A 55 -7.42 9.38 2.48
C CYS A 55 -8.67 10.18 2.11
N ASP A 56 -9.84 9.54 2.01
CA ASP A 56 -11.10 10.19 1.71
C ASP A 56 -11.47 11.21 2.82
N GLN A 57 -11.38 10.83 4.09
CA GLN A 57 -11.63 11.73 5.24
C GLN A 57 -10.65 12.93 5.27
N VAL A 58 -9.38 12.71 4.90
CA VAL A 58 -8.39 13.78 4.83
C VAL A 58 -8.70 14.79 3.72
N VAL A 59 -9.22 14.33 2.58
CA VAL A 59 -9.66 15.23 1.50
C VAL A 59 -10.76 16.14 2.00
N ASP A 60 -11.83 15.58 2.62
CA ASP A 60 -12.95 16.35 3.15
C ASP A 60 -12.52 17.36 4.23
N LEU A 61 -11.63 16.95 5.14
CA LEU A 61 -11.12 17.85 6.18
C LEU A 61 -10.26 18.98 5.61
N ARG A 62 -9.44 18.68 4.59
CA ARG A 62 -8.65 19.72 3.92
C ARG A 62 -9.53 20.74 3.21
N GLU A 63 -10.58 20.32 2.53
CA GLU A 63 -11.55 21.23 1.93
C GLU A 63 -12.14 22.17 2.98
N LYS A 64 -12.53 21.65 4.15
CA LYS A 64 -13.03 22.46 5.27
C LYS A 64 -11.98 23.41 5.84
N MET A 65 -10.74 22.94 6.00
CA MET A 65 -9.63 23.75 6.55
C MET A 65 -9.27 24.97 5.69
N PHE A 66 -9.49 24.87 4.38
CA PHE A 66 -9.13 25.92 3.42
C PHE A 66 -10.34 26.56 2.72
N SER A 67 -11.54 26.33 3.22
CA SER A 67 -12.77 26.90 2.68
C SER A 67 -12.94 28.35 3.10
N ASP A 68 -13.03 29.25 2.11
CA ASP A 68 -13.36 30.66 2.35
C ASP A 68 -14.80 30.88 2.85
N GLN A 69 -15.65 29.82 2.82
CA GLN A 69 -17.04 29.87 3.25
C GLN A 69 -17.22 29.55 4.75
N LEU A 70 -16.18 29.05 5.41
CA LEU A 70 -16.19 28.68 6.81
C LEU A 70 -15.52 29.75 7.68
N SER A 71 -16.02 29.90 8.90
CA SER A 71 -15.42 30.78 9.91
C SER A 71 -14.04 30.24 10.34
N GLU A 72 -13.19 31.11 10.87
CA GLU A 72 -11.88 30.71 11.41
C GLU A 72 -11.99 29.62 12.51
N ASP A 73 -13.04 29.65 13.31
CA ASP A 73 -13.23 28.66 14.36
C ASP A 73 -13.62 27.29 13.79
N GLU A 74 -14.41 27.24 12.73
CA GLU A 74 -14.73 26.00 12.02
C GLU A 74 -13.50 25.43 11.30
N GLN A 75 -12.68 26.28 10.69
CA GLN A 75 -11.40 25.87 10.07
C GLN A 75 -10.42 25.31 11.13
N LYS A 76 -10.30 25.95 12.30
CA LYS A 76 -9.50 25.47 13.44
C LYS A 76 -10.01 24.13 13.95
N LYS A 77 -11.34 23.96 14.02
CA LYS A 77 -11.95 22.68 14.40
C LYS A 77 -11.62 21.58 13.41
N ALA A 78 -11.76 21.83 12.12
CA ALA A 78 -11.40 20.87 11.07
C ALA A 78 -9.91 20.49 11.14
N LYS A 79 -9.03 21.45 11.47
CA LYS A 79 -7.60 21.16 11.69
C LYS A 79 -7.37 20.24 12.89
N ALA A 80 -8.04 20.48 14.01
CA ALA A 80 -7.92 19.63 15.19
C ALA A 80 -8.42 18.19 14.90
N GLU A 81 -9.53 18.05 14.16
CA GLU A 81 -10.06 16.77 13.72
C GLU A 81 -9.07 16.04 12.79
N PHE A 82 -8.41 16.77 11.87
CA PHE A 82 -7.38 16.21 11.01
C PHE A 82 -6.17 15.68 11.82
N ASP A 83 -5.67 16.46 12.78
CA ASP A 83 -4.54 16.07 13.61
C ASP A 83 -4.88 14.83 14.46
N GLN A 84 -6.08 14.76 15.05
CA GLN A 84 -6.57 13.60 15.77
C GLN A 84 -6.71 12.37 14.86
N LEU A 85 -7.38 12.52 13.72
CA LEU A 85 -7.57 11.44 12.74
C LEU A 85 -6.22 10.84 12.30
N ARG A 86 -5.22 11.70 12.09
CA ARG A 86 -3.87 11.26 11.68
C ARG A 86 -3.20 10.38 12.74
N GLU A 87 -3.28 10.76 14.01
CA GLU A 87 -2.69 9.98 15.11
C GLU A 87 -3.42 8.65 15.32
N GLU A 88 -4.75 8.65 15.28
CA GLU A 88 -5.55 7.43 15.33
C GLU A 88 -5.21 6.47 14.18
N GLN A 89 -5.06 7.03 12.97
CA GLN A 89 -4.72 6.23 11.80
C GLN A 89 -3.32 5.64 11.90
N LYS A 90 -2.32 6.37 12.41
CA LYS A 90 -0.99 5.82 12.65
C LYS A 90 -1.03 4.60 13.56
N ALA A 91 -1.82 4.66 14.65
CA ALA A 91 -1.95 3.54 15.57
C ALA A 91 -2.63 2.33 14.88
N LYS A 92 -3.73 2.55 14.14
CA LYS A 92 -4.40 1.49 13.37
C LYS A 92 -3.48 0.86 12.33
N MET A 93 -2.69 1.68 11.63
CA MET A 93 -1.73 1.21 10.63
C MET A 93 -0.64 0.34 11.25
N LEU A 94 -0.11 0.71 12.41
CA LEU A 94 0.88 -0.08 13.12
C LEU A 94 0.31 -1.45 13.52
N LEU A 95 -0.89 -1.48 14.08
CA LEU A 95 -1.57 -2.73 14.45
C LEU A 95 -1.83 -3.61 13.21
N GLY A 96 -2.33 -3.02 12.12
CA GLY A 96 -2.58 -3.73 10.88
C GLY A 96 -1.30 -4.32 10.27
N ARG A 97 -0.19 -3.59 10.29
CA ARG A 97 1.10 -4.07 9.82
C ARG A 97 1.61 -5.24 10.65
N ASN A 98 1.55 -5.14 11.97
CA ASN A 98 1.96 -6.22 12.86
C ASN A 98 1.10 -7.48 12.65
N ALA A 99 -0.19 -7.33 12.38
CA ALA A 99 -1.08 -8.45 12.08
C ALA A 99 -0.77 -9.13 10.73
N LEU A 100 -0.07 -8.45 9.83
CA LEU A 100 0.36 -8.99 8.53
C LEU A 100 1.74 -9.62 8.58
N ASP A 101 2.52 -9.43 9.65
CA ASP A 101 3.87 -9.94 9.75
C ASP A 101 3.92 -11.47 9.55
N GLY A 102 4.80 -11.91 8.67
CA GLY A 102 4.95 -13.32 8.31
C GLY A 102 3.87 -13.89 7.38
N LYS A 103 2.80 -13.13 7.03
CA LYS A 103 1.82 -13.61 6.04
C LYS A 103 2.48 -13.82 4.68
N GLU A 104 2.05 -14.88 4.02
CA GLU A 104 2.61 -15.32 2.75
C GLU A 104 1.83 -14.74 1.56
N ILE A 105 2.57 -14.31 0.54
CA ILE A 105 2.03 -13.84 -0.73
C ILE A 105 2.55 -14.77 -1.84
N PRO A 106 1.68 -15.40 -2.63
CA PRO A 106 2.09 -16.18 -3.78
C PRO A 106 2.94 -15.34 -4.75
N VAL A 107 3.96 -15.96 -5.32
CA VAL A 107 4.81 -15.33 -6.34
C VAL A 107 5.05 -16.28 -7.48
N GLU A 108 4.92 -15.78 -8.69
CA GLU A 108 5.16 -16.53 -9.92
C GLU A 108 6.28 -15.86 -10.71
N VAL A 109 6.91 -16.62 -11.58
CA VAL A 109 7.92 -16.12 -12.52
C VAL A 109 7.41 -16.35 -13.92
N GLN A 110 7.40 -15.29 -14.73
CA GLN A 110 7.02 -15.37 -16.14
C GLN A 110 8.02 -16.25 -16.91
N ASP A 111 7.51 -17.00 -17.87
CA ASP A 111 8.36 -17.79 -18.78
C ASP A 111 9.40 -16.89 -19.47
N GLY A 112 10.62 -17.38 -19.54
CA GLY A 112 11.75 -16.65 -20.12
C GLY A 112 12.48 -15.70 -19.15
N VAL A 113 11.98 -15.48 -17.94
CA VAL A 113 12.74 -14.81 -16.88
C VAL A 113 13.73 -15.81 -16.26
N PRO A 114 15.05 -15.54 -16.27
CA PRO A 114 16.07 -16.50 -15.85
C PRO A 114 16.18 -16.60 -14.32
N MET A 115 15.07 -16.92 -13.71
CA MET A 115 14.95 -17.02 -12.25
C MET A 115 13.88 -18.04 -11.86
N LYS A 116 14.06 -18.69 -10.74
CA LYS A 116 13.02 -19.42 -10.02
C LYS A 116 12.88 -18.87 -8.61
N VAL A 117 11.71 -18.94 -8.02
CA VAL A 117 11.44 -18.50 -6.66
C VAL A 117 11.22 -19.71 -5.76
N GLU A 118 11.72 -19.66 -4.54
CA GLU A 118 11.53 -20.67 -3.52
C GLU A 118 10.32 -20.34 -2.67
N GLY A 119 9.17 -20.98 -2.96
CA GLY A 119 7.96 -20.83 -2.18
C GLY A 119 7.23 -19.51 -2.42
N THR A 120 7.02 -18.75 -1.34
CA THR A 120 6.23 -17.51 -1.31
C THR A 120 7.07 -16.33 -0.84
N LEU A 121 6.57 -15.10 -1.05
CA LEU A 121 7.09 -13.94 -0.35
C LEU A 121 6.41 -13.81 1.02
N LYS A 122 7.15 -13.43 2.06
CA LYS A 122 6.62 -13.19 3.40
C LYS A 122 6.60 -11.70 3.71
N ILE A 123 5.49 -11.22 4.24
CA ILE A 123 5.36 -9.83 4.66
C ILE A 123 6.26 -9.58 5.86
N ASP A 124 7.05 -8.52 5.80
CA ASP A 124 7.80 -7.95 6.91
C ASP A 124 7.03 -6.75 7.47
N GLY A 125 6.21 -7.00 8.47
CA GLY A 125 5.38 -6.00 9.14
C GLY A 125 6.17 -5.06 10.06
N ASN A 126 7.38 -5.43 10.45
CA ASN A 126 8.19 -4.73 11.44
C ASN A 126 9.11 -3.66 10.85
N THR A 127 9.25 -3.58 9.52
CA THR A 127 10.07 -2.54 8.89
C THR A 127 9.50 -1.15 9.12
N GLN A 128 10.37 -0.21 9.45
CA GLN A 128 10.01 1.21 9.44
C GLN A 128 9.88 1.68 7.97
N GLY A 129 8.79 2.38 7.65
CA GLY A 129 8.55 2.90 6.31
C GLY A 129 7.60 2.04 5.46
N SER A 130 8.03 1.55 4.30
CA SER A 130 7.19 0.75 3.40
C SER A 130 6.94 -0.65 3.93
N LEU A 131 5.74 -1.17 3.72
CA LEU A 131 5.45 -2.58 3.99
C LEU A 131 6.07 -3.41 2.86
N ASN A 132 6.94 -4.36 3.21
CA ASN A 132 7.68 -5.18 2.26
C ASN A 132 7.21 -6.63 2.31
N ALA A 133 7.32 -7.32 1.17
CA ALA A 133 7.22 -8.77 1.09
C ALA A 133 8.57 -9.32 0.60
N ILE A 134 9.15 -10.25 1.33
CA ILE A 134 10.53 -10.72 1.15
C ILE A 134 10.52 -12.23 0.88
N GLY A 135 11.34 -12.65 -0.06
CA GLY A 135 11.55 -14.06 -0.38
C GLY A 135 12.93 -14.33 -0.95
N THR A 136 13.14 -15.57 -1.37
CA THR A 136 14.39 -16.03 -1.98
C THR A 136 14.14 -16.54 -3.38
N GLY A 137 14.97 -16.14 -4.31
CA GLY A 137 15.04 -16.67 -5.65
C GLY A 137 16.40 -17.28 -5.94
N GLU A 138 16.51 -17.90 -7.09
CA GLU A 138 17.76 -18.46 -7.62
C GLU A 138 17.83 -18.19 -9.12
N TYR A 139 18.94 -17.68 -9.60
CA TYR A 139 19.16 -17.53 -11.03
C TYR A 139 19.27 -18.89 -11.72
N THR A 140 18.51 -19.08 -12.79
CA THR A 140 18.58 -20.29 -13.63
C THR A 140 19.60 -20.16 -14.76
N GLU A 141 19.92 -18.92 -15.13
CA GLU A 141 20.92 -18.56 -16.16
C GLU A 141 21.76 -17.38 -15.68
N GLY A 142 22.82 -17.05 -16.41
CA GLY A 142 23.63 -15.87 -16.12
C GLY A 142 22.83 -14.58 -16.36
N MET A 143 22.82 -13.71 -15.37
CA MET A 143 22.17 -12.42 -15.45
C MET A 143 23.21 -11.30 -15.43
N SER A 144 23.19 -10.45 -16.44
CA SER A 144 24.04 -9.28 -16.51
C SER A 144 23.30 -8.02 -16.04
N MET A 145 24.07 -7.03 -15.60
CA MET A 145 23.57 -5.70 -15.25
C MET A 145 22.67 -5.06 -16.33
N LYS A 146 22.97 -5.34 -17.60
CA LYS A 146 22.21 -4.83 -18.74
C LYS A 146 20.78 -5.40 -18.78
N ASN A 147 20.61 -6.66 -18.42
CA ASN A 147 19.32 -7.35 -18.47
C ASN A 147 18.51 -7.16 -17.18
N TYR A 148 19.21 -6.98 -16.06
CA TYR A 148 18.62 -6.83 -14.74
C TYR A 148 17.51 -5.76 -14.67
N THR A 149 17.73 -4.60 -15.31
CA THR A 149 16.75 -3.50 -15.30
C THR A 149 15.47 -3.81 -16.08
N ASN A 150 15.44 -4.92 -16.82
CA ASN A 150 14.27 -5.36 -17.56
C ASN A 150 13.28 -6.14 -16.68
N TYR A 151 13.76 -6.75 -15.59
CA TYR A 151 12.91 -7.56 -14.73
C TYR A 151 12.26 -6.72 -13.64
N VAL A 152 10.98 -6.92 -13.47
CA VAL A 152 10.13 -6.18 -12.53
C VAL A 152 9.23 -7.13 -11.76
N ILE A 153 8.84 -6.74 -10.55
CA ILE A 153 7.85 -7.46 -9.75
C ILE A 153 6.54 -6.72 -9.83
N VAL A 154 5.53 -7.36 -10.37
CA VAL A 154 4.21 -6.78 -10.63
C VAL A 154 3.20 -7.38 -9.65
N PRO A 155 2.54 -6.57 -8.80
CA PRO A 155 1.41 -7.02 -7.99
C PRO A 155 0.18 -7.22 -8.90
N ILE A 156 -0.43 -8.40 -8.78
CA ILE A 156 -1.57 -8.83 -9.59
C ILE A 156 -2.76 -9.08 -8.66
N ASP A 157 -3.94 -8.64 -9.07
CA ASP A 157 -5.19 -8.90 -8.37
C ASP A 157 -5.78 -10.28 -8.73
N LYS A 158 -6.91 -10.62 -8.08
CA LYS A 158 -7.63 -11.88 -8.30
C LYS A 158 -8.19 -12.04 -9.72
N ASP A 159 -8.35 -10.94 -10.45
CA ASP A 159 -8.88 -10.91 -11.82
C ASP A 159 -7.75 -10.94 -12.87
N GLY A 160 -6.48 -11.06 -12.43
CA GLY A 160 -5.31 -11.09 -13.30
C GLY A 160 -4.84 -9.71 -13.77
N LYS A 161 -5.38 -8.64 -13.20
CA LYS A 161 -5.00 -7.27 -13.56
C LYS A 161 -3.83 -6.76 -12.71
N ALA A 162 -2.99 -5.91 -13.29
CA ALA A 162 -1.93 -5.27 -12.55
C ALA A 162 -2.47 -4.18 -11.61
N ILE A 163 -2.06 -4.23 -10.36
CA ILE A 163 -2.34 -3.18 -9.37
C ILE A 163 -1.39 -2.00 -9.60
N GLU A 164 -0.13 -2.28 -9.87
CA GLU A 164 0.91 -1.31 -10.18
C GLU A 164 1.93 -1.94 -11.13
N THR A 165 2.37 -1.18 -12.15
CA THR A 165 3.41 -1.64 -13.11
C THR A 165 4.73 -0.89 -12.95
N LYS A 166 4.72 0.27 -12.29
CA LYS A 166 5.94 1.00 -11.98
C LYS A 166 6.62 0.35 -10.79
N SER A 167 7.65 -0.43 -11.05
CA SER A 167 8.52 -0.97 -10.00
C SER A 167 9.15 0.18 -9.20
N ARG A 168 8.74 0.33 -7.95
CA ARG A 168 9.48 1.12 -6.98
C ARG A 168 10.44 0.18 -6.27
N GLY A 169 11.50 -0.22 -6.98
CA GLY A 169 12.64 -0.92 -6.41
C GLY A 169 12.38 -2.36 -5.99
N GLY A 170 11.67 -3.12 -6.77
CA GLY A 170 11.69 -4.59 -6.67
C GLY A 170 13.06 -5.06 -7.11
N LEU A 171 14.04 -5.02 -6.26
CA LEU A 171 15.40 -5.26 -6.65
C LEU A 171 15.89 -6.55 -6.04
N PHE A 172 16.39 -7.36 -6.92
CA PHE A 172 17.16 -8.52 -6.62
C PHE A 172 18.50 -8.05 -6.03
N GLY A 173 18.69 -8.20 -4.74
CA GLY A 173 19.98 -8.05 -4.08
C GLY A 173 20.52 -9.42 -3.75
N THR A 174 21.83 -9.58 -3.67
CA THR A 174 22.41 -10.80 -3.11
C THR A 174 22.02 -10.92 -1.63
N LEU A 175 21.95 -12.15 -1.11
CA LEU A 175 21.66 -12.41 0.31
C LEU A 175 22.65 -11.69 1.23
N ASP A 176 23.86 -11.39 0.77
CA ASP A 176 24.93 -10.74 1.54
C ASP A 176 24.92 -9.21 1.46
N GLY A 177 23.87 -8.61 0.86
CA GLY A 177 23.69 -7.15 0.85
C GLY A 177 24.60 -6.37 -0.11
N VAL A 178 25.53 -7.02 -0.79
CA VAL A 178 26.33 -6.44 -1.85
C VAL A 178 25.66 -6.83 -3.18
N GLY A 179 25.01 -5.88 -3.83
CA GLY A 179 24.33 -6.12 -5.10
C GLY A 179 25.32 -6.67 -6.14
N ALA A 180 25.36 -7.99 -6.31
CA ALA A 180 26.02 -8.58 -7.45
C ALA A 180 25.14 -8.26 -8.66
N LEU A 181 25.68 -7.43 -9.52
CA LEU A 181 25.01 -6.99 -10.74
C LEU A 181 25.13 -8.04 -11.86
N ASP A 182 25.97 -9.06 -11.62
CA ASP A 182 26.16 -10.20 -12.50
C ASP A 182 25.84 -11.48 -11.73
N GLY A 183 24.58 -11.92 -11.82
CA GLY A 183 24.14 -13.18 -11.21
C GLY A 183 24.63 -14.40 -11.98
N LYS A 184 25.09 -15.44 -11.28
CA LYS A 184 25.49 -16.72 -11.86
C LYS A 184 24.38 -17.75 -11.68
N PRO A 185 24.27 -18.73 -12.59
CA PRO A 185 23.33 -19.84 -12.41
C PRO A 185 23.54 -20.52 -11.04
N GLY A 186 22.46 -20.78 -10.33
CA GLY A 186 22.47 -21.36 -8.98
C GLY A 186 22.71 -20.36 -7.85
N GLU A 187 23.00 -19.11 -8.14
CA GLU A 187 23.17 -18.08 -7.10
C GLU A 187 21.82 -17.67 -6.50
N LYS A 188 21.77 -17.66 -5.16
CA LYS A 188 20.58 -17.24 -4.41
C LYS A 188 20.51 -15.73 -4.34
N VAL A 189 19.30 -15.20 -4.52
CA VAL A 189 19.04 -13.77 -4.48
C VAL A 189 17.88 -13.44 -3.56
N LYS A 190 17.98 -12.31 -2.88
CA LYS A 190 16.88 -11.77 -2.11
C LYS A 190 15.90 -11.07 -3.03
N ILE A 191 14.64 -11.45 -2.93
CA ILE A 191 13.52 -10.78 -3.61
C ILE A 191 12.83 -9.89 -2.60
N THR A 192 12.62 -8.63 -2.95
CA THR A 192 11.86 -7.69 -2.13
C THR A 192 10.80 -7.02 -2.99
N ALA A 193 9.55 -7.24 -2.66
CA ALA A 193 8.41 -6.56 -3.25
C ALA A 193 7.85 -5.53 -2.26
N PHE A 194 7.39 -4.38 -2.76
CA PHE A 194 6.81 -3.33 -1.93
C PHE A 194 5.29 -3.33 -2.04
N VAL A 195 4.62 -3.23 -0.90
CA VAL A 195 3.22 -2.83 -0.84
C VAL A 195 3.18 -1.30 -0.78
N SER A 196 2.96 -0.68 -1.93
CA SER A 196 3.01 0.78 -2.04
C SER A 196 1.84 1.46 -1.35
N GLY A 197 2.09 2.65 -0.81
CA GLY A 197 1.04 3.59 -0.40
C GLY A 197 0.43 3.35 0.98
N VAL A 198 0.76 2.26 1.67
CA VAL A 198 0.29 2.00 3.03
C VAL A 198 0.93 2.99 4.01
N GLY A 199 0.13 3.90 4.58
CA GLY A 199 0.61 4.91 5.53
C GLY A 199 -0.24 6.18 5.52
N VAL A 200 0.04 7.10 6.43
CA VAL A 200 -0.73 8.35 6.61
C VAL A 200 -0.26 9.50 5.70
N ASP A 201 0.98 9.44 5.18
CA ASP A 201 1.52 10.54 4.39
C ASP A 201 1.01 10.52 2.94
N GLY A 202 0.89 11.70 2.34
CA GLY A 202 0.45 11.86 0.95
C GLY A 202 -1.01 11.48 0.71
N ALA A 203 -1.87 11.55 1.74
CA ALA A 203 -3.30 11.24 1.62
C ALA A 203 -3.99 12.16 0.59
N ASN A 204 -4.64 11.55 -0.39
CA ASN A 204 -5.44 12.19 -1.44
C ASN A 204 -6.32 11.14 -2.14
N SER A 205 -7.26 11.57 -2.98
CA SER A 205 -8.20 10.69 -3.70
C SER A 205 -7.50 9.65 -4.60
N LYS A 206 -6.39 10.02 -5.24
CA LYS A 206 -5.60 9.08 -6.06
C LYS A 206 -5.03 7.95 -5.20
N LYS A 207 -4.50 8.28 -4.02
CA LYS A 207 -4.00 7.28 -3.08
C LYS A 207 -5.13 6.40 -2.55
N ALA A 208 -6.31 6.95 -2.29
CA ALA A 208 -7.48 6.17 -1.91
C ALA A 208 -7.81 5.11 -2.98
N ASN A 209 -7.85 5.49 -4.26
CA ASN A 209 -8.11 4.58 -5.37
C ASN A 209 -6.99 3.53 -5.53
N ASP A 210 -5.72 3.92 -5.39
CA ASP A 210 -4.61 2.98 -5.40
C ASP A 210 -4.76 1.94 -4.27
N MET A 211 -5.19 2.34 -3.08
CA MET A 211 -5.41 1.42 -1.96
C MET A 211 -6.59 0.47 -2.18
N LYS A 212 -7.67 0.92 -2.82
CA LYS A 212 -8.78 0.04 -3.24
C LYS A 212 -8.31 -1.06 -4.20
N ARG A 213 -7.34 -0.75 -5.09
CA ARG A 213 -6.69 -1.78 -5.93
C ARG A 213 -5.81 -2.73 -5.12
N TRP A 214 -5.00 -2.20 -4.19
CA TRP A 214 -4.15 -3.01 -3.32
C TRP A 214 -4.93 -3.98 -2.41
N ALA A 215 -6.16 -3.63 -2.03
CA ALA A 215 -7.03 -4.53 -1.26
C ALA A 215 -7.34 -5.84 -2.01
N LYS A 216 -7.21 -5.85 -3.35
CA LYS A 216 -7.46 -7.01 -4.20
C LYS A 216 -6.21 -7.84 -4.51
N LEU A 217 -5.07 -7.55 -3.88
CA LEU A 217 -3.81 -8.26 -4.13
C LEU A 217 -4.01 -9.78 -3.97
N ALA A 218 -3.64 -10.53 -5.01
CA ALA A 218 -3.68 -11.99 -5.02
C ALA A 218 -2.29 -12.61 -5.08
N LYS A 219 -1.37 -12.02 -5.86
CA LYS A 219 -0.01 -12.53 -6.04
C LYS A 219 0.93 -11.46 -6.58
N TYR A 220 2.21 -11.76 -6.57
CA TYR A 220 3.21 -11.07 -7.37
C TYR A 220 3.62 -11.92 -8.58
N VAL A 221 3.98 -11.27 -9.69
CA VAL A 221 4.59 -11.92 -10.84
C VAL A 221 5.88 -11.19 -11.19
N ILE A 222 6.98 -11.95 -11.29
CA ILE A 222 8.25 -11.44 -11.78
C ILE A 222 8.20 -11.52 -13.30
N MET A 223 8.33 -10.38 -13.98
CA MET A 223 8.13 -10.25 -15.42
C MET A 223 9.28 -9.53 -16.09
N ASP A 224 9.49 -9.84 -17.37
CA ASP A 224 10.31 -9.01 -18.25
C ASP A 224 9.44 -7.91 -18.85
N LYS A 225 9.74 -6.64 -18.51
CA LYS A 225 9.01 -5.45 -19.00
C LYS A 225 9.11 -5.23 -20.51
N THR A 226 9.98 -5.97 -21.21
CA THR A 226 10.10 -5.88 -22.67
C THR A 226 9.06 -6.75 -23.38
N THR A 227 8.42 -7.68 -22.66
CA THR A 227 7.42 -8.61 -23.21
C THR A 227 6.09 -7.93 -23.51
N ASP A 228 5.34 -8.49 -24.46
CA ASP A 228 4.01 -8.01 -24.80
C ASP A 228 3.02 -8.22 -23.65
N ALA A 229 3.18 -9.28 -22.87
CA ALA A 229 2.34 -9.54 -21.68
C ALA A 229 2.45 -8.41 -20.66
N TYR A 230 3.67 -7.96 -20.34
CA TYR A 230 3.86 -6.81 -19.46
C TYR A 230 3.29 -5.52 -20.05
N LYS A 231 3.53 -5.25 -21.34
CA LYS A 231 3.03 -4.05 -22.01
C LYS A 231 1.51 -3.98 -21.98
N GLN A 232 0.83 -5.11 -22.21
CA GLN A 232 -0.63 -5.20 -22.13
C GLN A 232 -1.15 -4.88 -20.72
N LEU A 233 -0.54 -5.42 -19.66
CA LEU A 233 -0.89 -5.10 -18.29
C LEU A 233 -0.69 -3.60 -17.97
N ASP A 234 0.41 -3.02 -18.44
CA ASP A 234 0.72 -1.59 -18.22
C ASP A 234 -0.27 -0.68 -18.97
N GLU A 235 -0.65 -1.02 -20.20
CA GLU A 235 -1.64 -0.29 -20.98
C GLU A 235 -3.03 -0.38 -20.36
N GLN A 236 -3.45 -1.56 -19.92
CA GLN A 236 -4.73 -1.75 -19.23
C GLN A 236 -4.81 -0.90 -17.96
N LEU A 237 -3.78 -0.96 -17.12
CA LEU A 237 -3.74 -0.17 -15.89
C LEU A 237 -3.75 1.35 -16.18
N LYS A 238 -3.04 1.81 -17.21
CA LYS A 238 -3.07 3.22 -17.62
C LYS A 238 -4.46 3.65 -18.10
N ALA A 239 -5.14 2.80 -18.86
CA ALA A 239 -6.50 3.07 -19.32
C ALA A 239 -7.50 3.15 -18.14
N GLU A 240 -7.41 2.22 -17.19
CA GLU A 240 -8.24 2.24 -15.97
C GLU A 240 -8.01 3.52 -15.15
N LYS A 241 -6.75 3.89 -14.89
CA LYS A 241 -6.42 5.11 -14.14
C LYS A 241 -6.90 6.38 -14.85
N LYS A 242 -6.80 6.42 -16.18
CA LYS A 242 -7.32 7.55 -16.96
C LYS A 242 -8.85 7.65 -16.86
N GLN A 243 -9.56 6.50 -16.89
CA GLN A 243 -11.01 6.50 -16.72
C GLN A 243 -11.41 7.00 -15.33
N GLU A 244 -10.73 6.53 -14.26
CA GLU A 244 -10.97 7.02 -12.89
C GLU A 244 -10.78 8.55 -12.77
N GLU A 245 -9.75 9.09 -13.43
CA GLU A 245 -9.49 10.53 -13.44
C GLU A 245 -10.61 11.31 -14.17
N LEU A 246 -11.12 10.76 -15.28
CA LEU A 246 -12.24 11.35 -16.02
C LEU A 246 -13.55 11.31 -15.21
N ASP A 247 -13.83 10.19 -14.56
CA ASP A 247 -15.04 10.04 -13.74
C ASP A 247 -14.99 10.97 -12.51
N ALA A 248 -13.82 11.12 -11.89
CA ALA A 248 -13.63 12.10 -10.83
C ALA A 248 -13.84 13.55 -11.31
N ALA A 249 -13.35 13.88 -12.50
CA ALA A 249 -13.54 15.22 -13.08
C ALA A 249 -15.02 15.51 -13.39
N LYS A 250 -15.77 14.55 -13.93
CA LYS A 250 -17.21 14.68 -14.18
C LYS A 250 -17.99 14.90 -12.88
N LYS A 251 -17.66 14.13 -11.84
CA LYS A 251 -18.29 14.30 -10.53
C LYS A 251 -18.09 15.72 -9.97
N VAL A 252 -16.91 16.31 -10.17
CA VAL A 252 -16.63 17.69 -9.75
C VAL A 252 -17.39 18.71 -10.63
N ALA A 253 -17.58 18.42 -11.93
CA ALA A 253 -18.33 19.27 -12.85
C ALA A 253 -19.86 19.21 -12.66
N GLY A 254 -20.36 18.27 -11.86
CA GLY A 254 -21.80 18.09 -11.63
C GLY A 254 -22.53 17.38 -12.77
N GLU A 255 -21.81 16.62 -13.58
CA GLU A 255 -22.31 15.79 -14.67
C GLU A 255 -22.57 14.33 -14.23
#